data_f4ba0fde09f557575b0e26c78ad20019
#
_entry.id   f4ba0fde09f557575b0e26c78ad20019
#
_cell.length_a   1.000
_cell.length_b   1.000
_cell.length_c   1.000
_cell.angle_alpha   90.00
_cell.angle_beta   90.00
_cell.angle_gamma   90.00
#
_symmetry.space_group_name_H-M   'P 1'
#
loop_
_entity.id
_entity.type
_entity.pdbx_description
1 polymer ?
#
loop_
_entity_poly.entity_id
_entity_poly.type
_entity_poly.pdbx_seq_one_letter_code
_entity_poly.pdbx_strand_id
1 'polypeptide(L)'
;MKRWYNRKPETMQDWLLLFAVAAALLAAVWYLPAIAAALRVLLGLATPFAGGLALAYVLDIPARWFAIHLFGGRRGPGILLAYLVLFGTVVALVGLVVPQLVQSVGSFAAALPGYLENAQALLELVQANYGVDTTSLSELLLNSGSSVENFLSGLAPQLAQAAMGAAGQVLNGFLALAASVYLLCGKAELLHTARLALRTALPPRTAGNVLGVFAMANKTFSGYIGGQLVDAVLVGSETFVLMLLF
;
A
#
# COMPACT_ATOMS: atom_id res chain seq x y z
N MET A 1 -2.00 32.86 43.58
CA MET A 1 -1.14 33.08 42.40
C MET A 1 -1.85 34.05 41.47
N LYS A 2 -1.40 35.33 41.44
CA LYS A 2 -1.96 36.35 40.51
C LYS A 2 -1.51 35.98 39.10
N ARG A 3 -2.47 35.71 38.21
CA ARG A 3 -2.22 35.42 36.81
C ARG A 3 -1.53 36.63 36.16
N TRP A 4 -0.26 36.50 35.78
CA TRP A 4 0.58 37.51 35.12
C TRP A 4 -0.04 37.99 33.76
N TYR A 5 -0.94 37.24 33.19
CA TYR A 5 -1.69 37.49 31.94
C TYR A 5 -2.60 38.77 31.99
N ASN A 6 -2.95 39.29 33.15
CA ASN A 6 -3.95 40.39 33.28
C ASN A 6 -3.32 41.72 33.70
N ARG A 7 -2.02 41.92 33.54
CA ARG A 7 -1.36 43.22 33.74
C ARG A 7 -1.39 44.01 32.44
N LYS A 8 -1.95 45.25 32.49
CA LYS A 8 -1.79 46.23 31.40
C LYS A 8 -0.31 46.57 31.30
N PRO A 9 0.25 46.64 30.07
CA PRO A 9 1.62 47.04 29.86
C PRO A 9 1.79 48.48 30.31
N GLU A 10 2.49 48.70 31.43
CA GLU A 10 2.71 50.05 32.03
C GLU A 10 4.15 50.55 31.80
N THR A 11 5.05 49.62 31.48
CA THR A 11 6.46 49.96 31.26
C THR A 11 6.86 49.81 29.79
N MET A 12 7.81 50.61 29.35
CA MET A 12 8.38 50.52 27.99
C MET A 12 8.97 49.16 27.69
N GLN A 13 9.39 48.42 28.72
CA GLN A 13 9.88 47.05 28.62
C GLN A 13 8.75 46.05 28.32
N ASP A 14 7.55 46.26 28.84
CA ASP A 14 6.39 45.39 28.57
C ASP A 14 5.92 45.51 27.12
N TRP A 15 5.98 46.72 26.56
CA TRP A 15 5.68 46.97 25.15
C TRP A 15 6.72 46.31 24.22
N LEU A 16 8.01 46.42 24.57
CA LEU A 16 9.08 45.74 23.83
C LEU A 16 8.93 44.22 23.85
N LEU A 17 8.56 43.64 24.96
CA LEU A 17 8.26 42.19 25.06
C LEU A 17 7.06 41.78 24.20
N LEU A 18 5.98 42.57 24.23
CA LEU A 18 4.80 42.32 23.37
C LEU A 18 5.15 42.43 21.87
N PHE A 19 5.93 43.43 21.46
CA PHE A 19 6.39 43.53 20.08
C PHE A 19 7.33 42.39 19.70
N ALA A 20 8.23 41.97 20.59
CA ALA A 20 9.12 40.81 20.34
C ALA A 20 8.35 39.51 20.20
N VAL A 21 7.35 39.28 21.06
CA VAL A 21 6.48 38.09 20.95
C VAL A 21 5.62 38.16 19.69
N ALA A 22 5.04 39.31 19.35
CA ALA A 22 4.28 39.47 18.13
C ALA A 22 5.14 39.27 16.88
N ALA A 23 6.36 39.82 16.86
CA ALA A 23 7.31 39.60 15.78
C ALA A 23 7.75 38.18 15.65
N ALA A 24 7.98 37.49 16.77
CA ALA A 24 8.30 36.04 16.80
C ALA A 24 7.15 35.19 16.29
N LEU A 25 5.91 35.51 16.65
CA LEU A 25 4.72 34.81 16.13
C LEU A 25 4.53 35.06 14.63
N LEU A 26 4.71 36.30 14.16
CA LEU A 26 4.66 36.63 12.74
C LEU A 26 5.76 35.91 11.96
N ALA A 27 6.98 35.88 12.48
CA ALA A 27 8.08 35.12 11.89
C ALA A 27 7.78 33.63 11.86
N ALA A 28 7.24 33.07 12.93
CA ALA A 28 6.84 31.64 12.98
C ALA A 28 5.78 31.32 11.92
N VAL A 29 4.76 32.15 11.75
CA VAL A 29 3.73 31.99 10.71
C VAL A 29 4.33 32.13 9.32
N TRP A 30 5.25 33.06 9.12
CA TRP A 30 5.93 33.28 7.82
C TRP A 30 6.80 32.09 7.42
N TYR A 31 7.51 31.46 8.38
CA TYR A 31 8.36 30.32 8.12
C TYR A 31 7.62 28.97 8.11
N LEU A 32 6.36 28.92 8.57
CA LEU A 32 5.57 27.70 8.60
C LEU A 32 5.47 26.99 7.24
N PRO A 33 5.21 27.70 6.11
CA PRO A 33 5.16 27.05 4.80
C PRO A 33 6.52 26.52 4.35
N ALA A 34 7.61 27.20 4.68
CA ALA A 34 8.97 26.74 4.35
C ALA A 34 9.34 25.47 5.14
N ILE A 35 8.99 25.43 6.43
CA ILE A 35 9.17 24.26 7.29
C ILE A 35 8.32 23.10 6.78
N ALA A 36 7.06 23.36 6.42
CA ALA A 36 6.16 22.35 5.86
C ALA A 36 6.67 21.82 4.51
N ALA A 37 7.23 22.67 3.65
CA ALA A 37 7.85 22.26 2.39
C ALA A 37 9.10 21.40 2.62
N ALA A 38 9.99 21.81 3.52
CA ALA A 38 11.16 21.05 3.90
C ALA A 38 10.79 19.66 4.49
N LEU A 39 9.78 19.64 5.37
CA LEU A 39 9.28 18.39 5.94
C LEU A 39 8.68 17.46 4.87
N ARG A 40 7.96 18.02 3.90
CA ARG A 40 7.39 17.25 2.77
C ARG A 40 8.49 16.63 1.91
N VAL A 41 9.56 17.37 1.63
CA VAL A 41 10.73 16.86 0.89
C VAL A 41 11.40 15.73 1.68
N LEU A 42 11.64 15.92 2.98
CA LEU A 42 12.24 14.89 3.85
C LEU A 42 11.36 13.63 3.91
N LEU A 43 10.05 13.78 4.05
CA LEU A 43 9.12 12.65 4.03
C LEU A 43 9.11 11.95 2.67
N GLY A 44 9.18 12.70 1.58
CA GLY A 44 9.30 12.17 0.22
C GLY A 44 10.57 11.32 0.04
N LEU A 45 11.70 11.80 0.53
CA LEU A 45 12.97 11.06 0.52
C LEU A 45 12.93 9.82 1.44
N ALA A 46 12.15 9.86 2.52
CA ALA A 46 12.01 8.71 3.44
C ALA A 46 11.07 7.61 2.89
N THR A 47 10.22 7.93 1.93
CA THR A 47 9.21 6.99 1.37
C THR A 47 9.81 5.67 0.86
N PRO A 48 10.86 5.64 0.02
CA PRO A 48 11.44 4.38 -0.43
C PRO A 48 12.06 3.56 0.72
N PHE A 49 12.58 4.21 1.75
CA PHE A 49 13.10 3.51 2.94
C PHE A 49 11.98 2.93 3.79
N ALA A 50 10.84 3.62 3.92
CA ALA A 50 9.65 3.09 4.60
C ALA A 50 9.09 1.88 3.85
N GLY A 51 9.01 1.97 2.51
CA GLY A 51 8.65 0.84 1.65
C GLY A 51 9.64 -0.32 1.79
N GLY A 52 10.95 -0.04 1.79
CA GLY A 52 12.00 -1.01 2.02
C GLY A 52 11.90 -1.70 3.39
N LEU A 53 11.55 -0.94 4.43
CA LEU A 53 11.34 -1.50 5.78
C LEU A 53 10.14 -2.45 5.83
N ALA A 54 9.02 -2.05 5.22
CA ALA A 54 7.83 -2.89 5.14
C ALA A 54 8.14 -4.19 4.36
N LEU A 55 8.81 -4.08 3.22
CA LEU A 55 9.21 -5.20 2.40
C LEU A 55 10.17 -6.14 3.15
N ALA A 56 11.19 -5.60 3.83
CA ALA A 56 12.11 -6.36 4.67
C ALA A 56 11.37 -7.10 5.79
N TYR A 57 10.37 -6.47 6.39
CA TYR A 57 9.58 -7.07 7.45
C TYR A 57 8.76 -8.26 6.96
N VAL A 58 8.08 -8.12 5.81
CA VAL A 58 7.31 -9.21 5.19
C VAL A 58 8.22 -10.35 4.74
N LEU A 59 9.34 -10.04 4.09
CA LEU A 59 10.27 -11.05 3.57
C LEU A 59 11.12 -11.74 4.65
N ASP A 60 11.23 -11.17 5.85
CA ASP A 60 11.93 -11.82 6.96
C ASP A 60 11.31 -13.18 7.34
N ILE A 61 10.00 -13.34 7.13
CA ILE A 61 9.29 -14.58 7.46
C ILE A 61 9.69 -15.71 6.51
N PRO A 62 9.50 -15.60 5.18
CA PRO A 62 9.92 -16.63 4.25
C PRO A 62 11.45 -16.80 4.23
N ALA A 63 12.22 -15.72 4.37
CA ALA A 63 13.68 -15.81 4.42
C ALA A 63 14.18 -16.65 5.61
N ARG A 64 13.57 -16.51 6.78
CA ARG A 64 13.88 -17.35 7.94
C ARG A 64 13.46 -18.79 7.72
N TRP A 65 12.31 -19.02 7.12
CA TRP A 65 11.82 -20.35 6.81
C TRP A 65 12.77 -21.07 5.84
N PHE A 66 13.18 -20.42 4.75
CA PHE A 66 14.17 -20.95 3.80
C PHE A 66 15.53 -21.17 4.46
N ALA A 67 16.00 -20.23 5.30
CA ALA A 67 17.29 -20.37 5.99
C ALA A 67 17.32 -21.62 6.87
N ILE A 68 16.25 -21.92 7.60
CA ILE A 68 16.19 -23.05 8.52
C ILE A 68 16.03 -24.38 7.76
N HIS A 69 15.10 -24.45 6.81
CA HIS A 69 14.72 -25.72 6.18
C HIS A 69 15.60 -26.10 4.99
N LEU A 70 16.13 -25.11 4.23
CA LEU A 70 16.93 -25.39 3.03
C LEU A 70 18.43 -25.17 3.22
N PHE A 71 18.83 -24.22 4.08
CA PHE A 71 20.23 -23.78 4.17
C PHE A 71 20.86 -24.02 5.55
N GLY A 72 20.29 -24.89 6.39
CA GLY A 72 20.88 -25.26 7.69
C GLY A 72 21.13 -24.07 8.62
N GLY A 73 20.25 -23.05 8.60
CA GLY A 73 20.34 -21.84 9.44
C GLY A 73 21.16 -20.69 8.86
N ARG A 74 21.73 -20.83 7.66
CA ARG A 74 22.47 -19.73 6.98
C ARG A 74 21.49 -18.68 6.46
N ARG A 75 21.55 -17.46 7.03
CA ARG A 75 20.61 -16.37 6.69
C ARG A 75 20.80 -15.80 5.28
N GLY A 76 22.04 -15.65 4.81
CA GLY A 76 22.33 -15.04 3.49
C GLY A 76 21.63 -15.74 2.34
N PRO A 77 21.83 -17.06 2.13
CA PRO A 77 21.14 -17.81 1.08
C PRO A 77 19.61 -17.81 1.23
N GLY A 78 19.11 -17.86 2.48
CA GLY A 78 17.66 -17.80 2.74
C GLY A 78 17.04 -16.46 2.32
N ILE A 79 17.74 -15.35 2.56
CA ILE A 79 17.35 -14.02 2.10
C ILE A 79 17.36 -13.97 0.58
N LEU A 80 18.44 -14.41 -0.07
CA LEU A 80 18.56 -14.43 -1.52
C LEU A 80 17.38 -15.19 -2.17
N LEU A 81 17.08 -16.39 -1.66
CA LEU A 81 15.98 -17.19 -2.17
C LEU A 81 14.63 -16.51 -1.97
N ALA A 82 14.39 -15.86 -0.83
CA ALA A 82 13.15 -15.11 -0.59
C ALA A 82 12.95 -13.99 -1.61
N TYR A 83 14.01 -13.26 -1.96
CA TYR A 83 13.93 -12.22 -3.00
C TYR A 83 13.77 -12.80 -4.41
N LEU A 84 14.42 -13.93 -4.72
CA LEU A 84 14.23 -14.62 -6.00
C LEU A 84 12.78 -15.09 -6.17
N VAL A 85 12.19 -15.67 -5.12
CA VAL A 85 10.78 -16.09 -5.13
C VAL A 85 9.86 -14.88 -5.28
N LEU A 86 10.08 -13.80 -4.52
CA LEU A 86 9.32 -12.57 -4.66
C LEU A 86 9.38 -12.03 -6.08
N PHE A 87 10.59 -11.88 -6.63
CA PHE A 87 10.78 -11.33 -7.96
C PHE A 87 10.17 -12.23 -9.04
N GLY A 88 10.37 -13.54 -8.94
CA GLY A 88 9.75 -14.52 -9.84
C GLY A 88 8.23 -14.46 -9.79
N THR A 89 7.65 -14.33 -8.59
CA THR A 89 6.19 -14.19 -8.42
C THR A 89 5.68 -12.89 -9.05
N VAL A 90 6.36 -11.77 -8.82
CA VAL A 90 5.98 -10.48 -9.42
C VAL A 90 6.07 -10.51 -10.95
N VAL A 91 7.16 -11.05 -11.50
CA VAL A 91 7.34 -11.18 -12.96
C VAL A 91 6.27 -12.10 -13.55
N ALA A 92 5.97 -13.22 -12.90
CA ALA A 92 4.92 -14.13 -13.35
C ALA A 92 3.53 -13.47 -13.28
N LEU A 93 3.20 -12.77 -12.21
CA LEU A 93 1.94 -12.04 -12.07
C LEU A 93 1.79 -10.99 -13.16
N VAL A 94 2.79 -10.14 -13.35
CA VAL A 94 2.74 -9.08 -14.36
C VAL A 94 2.73 -9.66 -15.76
N GLY A 95 3.58 -10.65 -16.05
CA GLY A 95 3.73 -11.20 -17.39
C GLY A 95 2.58 -12.13 -17.83
N LEU A 96 1.91 -12.80 -16.91
CA LEU A 96 0.83 -13.74 -17.21
C LEU A 96 -0.57 -13.13 -16.96
N VAL A 97 -0.75 -12.52 -15.78
CA VAL A 97 -2.09 -12.08 -15.35
C VAL A 97 -2.50 -10.79 -16.04
N VAL A 98 -1.61 -9.81 -16.17
CA VAL A 98 -1.97 -8.51 -16.76
C VAL A 98 -2.41 -8.64 -18.23
N PRO A 99 -1.67 -9.34 -19.13
CA PRO A 99 -2.13 -9.53 -20.51
C PRO A 99 -3.48 -10.27 -20.58
N GLN A 100 -3.66 -11.28 -19.74
CA GLN A 100 -4.91 -12.05 -19.70
C GLN A 100 -6.09 -11.20 -19.24
N LEU A 101 -5.91 -10.35 -18.24
CA LEU A 101 -6.94 -9.41 -17.81
C LEU A 101 -7.32 -8.44 -18.91
N VAL A 102 -6.33 -7.86 -19.60
CA VAL A 102 -6.56 -6.93 -20.72
C VAL A 102 -7.35 -7.62 -21.83
N GLN A 103 -6.98 -8.85 -22.20
CA GLN A 103 -7.69 -9.63 -23.22
C GLN A 103 -9.12 -9.97 -22.76
N SER A 104 -9.30 -10.41 -21.52
CA SER A 104 -10.62 -10.76 -20.98
C SER A 104 -11.55 -9.56 -20.94
N VAL A 105 -11.07 -8.40 -20.50
CA VAL A 105 -11.83 -7.14 -20.51
C VAL A 105 -12.20 -6.73 -21.95
N GLY A 106 -11.23 -6.82 -22.86
CA GLY A 106 -11.45 -6.51 -24.28
C GLY A 106 -12.47 -7.44 -24.94
N SER A 107 -12.37 -8.75 -24.70
CA SER A 107 -13.32 -9.74 -25.23
C SER A 107 -14.73 -9.55 -24.67
N PHE A 108 -14.84 -9.26 -23.38
CA PHE A 108 -16.12 -8.98 -22.74
C PHE A 108 -16.75 -7.69 -23.28
N ALA A 109 -15.96 -6.62 -23.44
CA ALA A 109 -16.43 -5.37 -24.02
C ALA A 109 -16.91 -5.55 -25.47
N ALA A 110 -16.22 -6.36 -26.27
CA ALA A 110 -16.61 -6.67 -27.65
C ALA A 110 -17.87 -7.55 -27.74
N ALA A 111 -18.10 -8.41 -26.76
CA ALA A 111 -19.28 -9.29 -26.73
C ALA A 111 -20.54 -8.59 -26.16
N LEU A 112 -20.35 -7.52 -25.36
CA LEU A 112 -21.42 -6.83 -24.66
C LEU A 112 -22.56 -6.35 -25.56
N PRO A 113 -22.30 -5.71 -26.74
CA PRO A 113 -23.37 -5.30 -27.66
C PRO A 113 -24.28 -6.47 -28.08
N GLY A 114 -23.68 -7.63 -28.39
CA GLY A 114 -24.47 -8.82 -28.80
C GLY A 114 -25.34 -9.38 -27.66
N TYR A 115 -24.87 -9.29 -26.40
CA TYR A 115 -25.69 -9.66 -25.25
C TYR A 115 -26.88 -8.69 -25.06
N LEU A 116 -26.68 -7.40 -25.30
CA LEU A 116 -27.70 -6.39 -25.18
C LEU A 116 -28.77 -6.56 -26.33
N GLU A 117 -28.32 -6.80 -27.54
CA GLU A 117 -29.24 -7.10 -28.67
C GLU A 117 -30.09 -8.36 -28.43
N ASN A 118 -29.46 -9.43 -27.93
CA ASN A 118 -30.20 -10.66 -27.58
C ASN A 118 -31.22 -10.42 -26.45
N ALA A 119 -30.84 -9.62 -25.45
CA ALA A 119 -31.75 -9.28 -24.34
C ALA A 119 -32.92 -8.42 -24.84
N GLN A 120 -32.69 -7.47 -25.74
CA GLN A 120 -33.76 -6.68 -26.38
C GLN A 120 -34.70 -7.56 -27.21
N ALA A 121 -34.16 -8.45 -28.04
CA ALA A 121 -34.97 -9.38 -28.82
C ALA A 121 -35.86 -10.28 -27.93
N LEU A 122 -35.37 -10.70 -26.79
CA LEU A 122 -36.14 -11.45 -25.78
C LEU A 122 -37.28 -10.59 -25.20
N LEU A 123 -37.01 -9.31 -24.88
CA LEU A 123 -38.03 -8.39 -24.37
C LEU A 123 -39.12 -8.13 -25.40
N GLU A 124 -38.75 -7.95 -26.67
CA GLU A 124 -39.72 -7.80 -27.78
C GLU A 124 -40.61 -9.03 -27.95
N LEU A 125 -40.03 -10.25 -27.84
CA LEU A 125 -40.78 -11.49 -27.88
C LEU A 125 -41.77 -11.60 -26.71
N VAL A 126 -41.36 -11.20 -25.51
CA VAL A 126 -42.25 -11.19 -24.33
C VAL A 126 -43.36 -10.18 -24.50
N GLN A 127 -43.07 -8.99 -25.01
CA GLN A 127 -44.09 -7.97 -25.30
C GLN A 127 -45.08 -8.45 -26.34
N ALA A 128 -44.60 -9.06 -27.42
CA ALA A 128 -45.46 -9.55 -28.51
C ALA A 128 -46.36 -10.72 -28.10
N ASN A 129 -45.86 -11.66 -27.28
CA ASN A 129 -46.60 -12.86 -26.93
C ASN A 129 -47.46 -12.70 -25.66
N TYR A 130 -47.11 -11.84 -24.75
CA TYR A 130 -47.78 -11.71 -23.45
C TYR A 130 -48.38 -10.31 -23.20
N GLY A 131 -48.18 -9.33 -24.10
CA GLY A 131 -48.74 -7.98 -23.97
C GLY A 131 -48.18 -7.19 -22.78
N VAL A 132 -47.03 -7.58 -22.26
CA VAL A 132 -46.37 -6.90 -21.10
C VAL A 132 -45.59 -5.68 -21.62
N ASP A 133 -45.80 -4.51 -21.03
CA ASP A 133 -45.03 -3.31 -21.36
C ASP A 133 -43.57 -3.48 -20.84
N THR A 134 -42.65 -3.69 -21.77
CA THR A 134 -41.22 -3.88 -21.51
C THR A 134 -40.39 -2.61 -21.76
N THR A 135 -41.04 -1.47 -22.07
CA THR A 135 -40.35 -0.22 -22.45
C THR A 135 -39.39 0.27 -21.40
N SER A 136 -39.82 0.30 -20.13
CA SER A 136 -38.95 0.73 -19.00
C SER A 136 -37.78 -0.20 -18.81
N LEU A 137 -37.94 -1.50 -19.07
CA LEU A 137 -36.89 -2.50 -18.94
C LEU A 137 -35.87 -2.40 -20.06
N SER A 138 -36.31 -2.11 -21.26
CA SER A 138 -35.46 -1.87 -22.44
C SER A 138 -34.60 -0.60 -22.27
N GLU A 139 -35.19 0.48 -21.75
CA GLU A 139 -34.42 1.71 -21.42
C GLU A 139 -33.36 1.48 -20.31
N LEU A 140 -33.71 0.72 -19.29
CA LEU A 140 -32.77 0.35 -18.24
C LEU A 140 -31.60 -0.51 -18.78
N LEU A 141 -31.87 -1.46 -19.66
CA LEU A 141 -30.87 -2.28 -20.34
C LEU A 141 -29.94 -1.43 -21.19
N LEU A 142 -30.44 -0.53 -21.99
CA LEU A 142 -29.67 0.36 -22.87
C LEU A 142 -28.77 1.30 -22.04
N ASN A 143 -29.32 1.96 -21.02
CA ASN A 143 -28.59 2.87 -20.16
C ASN A 143 -27.52 2.15 -19.34
N SER A 144 -27.84 0.96 -18.84
CA SER A 144 -26.87 0.14 -18.09
C SER A 144 -25.79 -0.41 -19.02
N GLY A 145 -26.15 -0.84 -20.22
CA GLY A 145 -25.24 -1.34 -21.23
C GLY A 145 -24.21 -0.30 -21.65
N SER A 146 -24.63 0.91 -21.97
CA SER A 146 -23.73 2.01 -22.33
C SER A 146 -22.80 2.42 -21.18
N SER A 147 -23.29 2.38 -19.95
CA SER A 147 -22.48 2.66 -18.76
C SER A 147 -21.39 1.59 -18.54
N VAL A 148 -21.75 0.32 -18.73
CA VAL A 148 -20.80 -0.81 -18.63
C VAL A 148 -19.79 -0.77 -19.78
N GLU A 149 -20.22 -0.47 -21.00
CA GLU A 149 -19.33 -0.31 -22.15
C GLU A 149 -18.31 0.81 -21.93
N ASN A 150 -18.75 1.99 -21.48
CA ASN A 150 -17.88 3.11 -21.14
C ASN A 150 -16.89 2.76 -20.01
N PHE A 151 -17.34 2.03 -19.00
CA PHE A 151 -16.49 1.56 -17.92
C PHE A 151 -15.42 0.57 -18.43
N LEU A 152 -15.82 -0.42 -19.22
CA LEU A 152 -14.91 -1.43 -19.77
C LEU A 152 -13.90 -0.84 -20.77
N SER A 153 -14.36 0.06 -21.64
CA SER A 153 -13.47 0.74 -22.59
C SER A 153 -12.45 1.63 -21.91
N GLY A 154 -12.78 2.17 -20.71
CA GLY A 154 -11.87 2.92 -19.86
C GLY A 154 -10.90 2.06 -19.06
N LEU A 155 -11.24 0.80 -18.76
CA LEU A 155 -10.38 -0.08 -17.96
C LEU A 155 -9.12 -0.54 -18.69
N ALA A 156 -9.21 -0.92 -19.96
CA ALA A 156 -8.06 -1.41 -20.73
C ALA A 156 -6.91 -0.38 -20.80
N PRO A 157 -7.15 0.90 -21.17
CA PRO A 157 -6.12 1.92 -21.14
C PRO A 157 -5.63 2.24 -19.73
N GLN A 158 -6.49 2.17 -18.70
CA GLN A 158 -6.06 2.37 -17.31
C GLN A 158 -5.13 1.26 -16.82
N LEU A 159 -5.43 0.00 -17.14
CA LEU A 159 -4.55 -1.14 -16.84
C LEU A 159 -3.21 -1.03 -17.58
N ALA A 160 -3.22 -0.63 -18.85
CA ALA A 160 -2.02 -0.38 -19.62
C ALA A 160 -1.20 0.78 -19.03
N GLN A 161 -1.84 1.90 -18.66
CA GLN A 161 -1.17 3.02 -18.00
C GLN A 161 -0.63 2.65 -16.62
N ALA A 162 -1.34 1.85 -15.83
CA ALA A 162 -0.85 1.35 -14.55
C ALA A 162 0.39 0.47 -14.72
N ALA A 163 0.42 -0.40 -15.72
CA ALA A 163 1.57 -1.21 -16.06
C ALA A 163 2.77 -0.36 -16.53
N MET A 164 2.53 0.66 -17.35
CA MET A 164 3.56 1.61 -17.80
C MET A 164 4.01 2.56 -16.68
N GLY A 165 3.09 3.00 -15.83
CA GLY A 165 3.39 3.82 -14.66
C GLY A 165 4.25 3.08 -13.63
N ALA A 166 4.07 1.76 -13.50
CA ALA A 166 4.95 0.91 -12.70
C ALA A 166 6.40 0.95 -13.22
N ALA A 167 6.60 1.04 -14.53
CA ALA A 167 7.95 1.21 -15.11
C ALA A 167 8.60 2.55 -14.69
N GLY A 168 7.84 3.65 -14.55
CA GLY A 168 8.35 4.93 -14.05
C GLY A 168 8.72 4.92 -12.56
N GLN A 169 8.17 3.97 -11.79
CA GLN A 169 8.48 3.78 -10.37
C GLN A 169 9.67 2.82 -10.13
N VAL A 170 10.33 2.33 -11.18
CA VAL A 170 11.44 1.36 -11.09
C VAL A 170 12.55 1.88 -10.20
N LEU A 171 12.91 3.16 -10.30
CA LEU A 171 13.97 3.73 -9.46
C LEU A 171 13.62 3.71 -7.97
N ASN A 172 12.40 4.12 -7.63
CA ASN A 172 11.92 4.09 -6.24
C ASN A 172 11.78 2.65 -5.74
N GLY A 173 11.31 1.75 -6.59
CA GLY A 173 11.24 0.32 -6.30
C GLY A 173 12.63 -0.31 -6.09
N PHE A 174 13.61 0.07 -6.91
CA PHE A 174 14.99 -0.37 -6.75
C PHE A 174 15.62 0.15 -5.45
N LEU A 175 15.40 1.42 -5.11
CA LEU A 175 15.85 1.98 -3.84
C LEU A 175 15.18 1.29 -2.64
N ALA A 176 13.89 1.01 -2.71
CA ALA A 176 13.17 0.27 -1.68
C ALA A 176 13.68 -1.17 -1.55
N LEU A 177 13.96 -1.85 -2.67
CA LEU A 177 14.57 -3.18 -2.68
C LEU A 177 15.97 -3.17 -2.06
N ALA A 178 16.83 -2.25 -2.48
CA ALA A 178 18.18 -2.12 -1.93
C ALA A 178 18.15 -1.83 -0.42
N ALA A 179 17.28 -0.90 0.01
CA ALA A 179 17.07 -0.60 1.43
C ALA A 179 16.54 -1.84 2.18
N SER A 180 15.60 -2.59 1.61
CA SER A 180 15.04 -3.79 2.18
C SER A 180 16.09 -4.89 2.39
N VAL A 181 16.93 -5.14 1.37
CA VAL A 181 18.05 -6.11 1.49
C VAL A 181 19.02 -5.69 2.59
N TYR A 182 19.43 -4.41 2.61
CA TYR A 182 20.32 -3.87 3.63
C TYR A 182 19.73 -4.02 5.03
N LEU A 183 18.46 -3.65 5.21
CA LEU A 183 17.75 -3.75 6.49
C LEU A 183 17.60 -5.21 6.94
N LEU A 184 17.34 -6.13 6.01
CA LEU A 184 17.17 -7.55 6.34
C LEU A 184 18.50 -8.22 6.71
N CYS A 185 19.58 -7.90 5.99
CA CYS A 185 20.93 -8.38 6.31
C CYS A 185 21.45 -7.80 7.65
N GLY A 186 21.25 -6.49 7.87
CA GLY A 186 21.69 -5.77 9.08
C GLY A 186 20.72 -5.81 10.25
N LYS A 187 19.61 -6.55 10.16
CA LYS A 187 18.51 -6.54 11.12
C LYS A 187 18.97 -6.71 12.58
N ALA A 188 19.88 -7.63 12.84
CA ALA A 188 20.33 -7.94 14.21
C ALA A 188 21.05 -6.74 14.84
N GLU A 189 21.94 -6.10 14.10
CA GLU A 189 22.73 -4.94 14.53
C GLU A 189 21.85 -3.70 14.68
N LEU A 190 20.96 -3.45 13.72
CA LEU A 190 19.99 -2.34 13.77
C LEU A 190 19.08 -2.45 15.00
N LEU A 191 18.54 -3.63 15.26
CA LEU A 191 17.69 -3.85 16.44
C LEU A 191 18.47 -3.71 17.74
N HIS A 192 19.73 -4.15 17.78
CA HIS A 192 20.59 -3.98 18.95
C HIS A 192 20.83 -2.50 19.23
N THR A 193 21.24 -1.75 18.21
CA THR A 193 21.50 -0.30 18.31
C THR A 193 20.23 0.47 18.70
N ALA A 194 19.09 0.17 18.09
CA ALA A 194 17.82 0.79 18.44
C ALA A 194 17.41 0.52 19.89
N ARG A 195 17.60 -0.71 20.39
CA ARG A 195 17.32 -1.05 21.79
C ARG A 195 18.25 -0.32 22.75
N LEU A 196 19.53 -0.20 22.39
CA LEU A 196 20.52 0.53 23.19
C LEU A 196 20.16 2.02 23.25
N ALA A 197 19.87 2.63 22.12
CA ALA A 197 19.45 4.02 22.01
C ALA A 197 18.18 4.30 22.86
N LEU A 198 17.19 3.44 22.82
CA LEU A 198 15.98 3.56 23.64
C LEU A 198 16.28 3.46 25.14
N ARG A 199 17.18 2.57 25.53
CA ARG A 199 17.57 2.40 26.95
C ARG A 199 18.41 3.55 27.48
N THR A 200 19.17 4.23 26.61
CA THR A 200 19.98 5.39 27.01
C THR A 200 19.17 6.69 26.99
N ALA A 201 18.20 6.83 26.10
CA ALA A 201 17.38 8.04 25.96
C ALA A 201 16.22 8.13 26.95
N LEU A 202 15.73 6.99 27.47
CA LEU A 202 14.53 6.93 28.30
C LEU A 202 14.83 6.35 29.71
N PRO A 203 14.06 6.77 30.75
CA PRO A 203 14.13 6.15 32.06
C PRO A 203 13.88 4.64 32.00
N PRO A 204 14.53 3.80 32.85
CA PRO A 204 14.50 2.34 32.73
C PRO A 204 13.09 1.73 32.69
N ARG A 205 12.16 2.28 33.46
CA ARG A 205 10.75 1.81 33.47
C ARG A 205 10.04 2.09 32.14
N THR A 206 10.23 3.29 31.60
CA THR A 206 9.60 3.71 30.31
C THR A 206 10.23 2.94 29.15
N ALA A 207 11.54 2.78 29.12
CA ALA A 207 12.26 1.99 28.12
C ALA A 207 11.76 0.53 28.10
N GLY A 208 11.59 -0.09 29.28
CA GLY A 208 11.05 -1.45 29.42
C GLY A 208 9.61 -1.57 28.84
N ASN A 209 8.74 -0.64 29.17
CA ASN A 209 7.36 -0.62 28.67
C ASN A 209 7.31 -0.45 27.14
N VAL A 210 8.07 0.49 26.61
CA VAL A 210 8.15 0.73 25.14
C VAL A 210 8.66 -0.51 24.41
N LEU A 211 9.75 -1.11 24.89
CA LEU A 211 10.30 -2.34 24.31
C LEU A 211 9.31 -3.52 24.41
N GLY A 212 8.54 -3.60 25.51
CA GLY A 212 7.48 -4.60 25.69
C GLY A 212 6.36 -4.44 24.66
N VAL A 213 5.91 -3.21 24.42
CA VAL A 213 4.90 -2.91 23.38
C VAL A 213 5.42 -3.27 21.99
N PHE A 214 6.66 -2.91 21.65
CA PHE A 214 7.25 -3.28 20.36
C PHE A 214 7.42 -4.79 20.21
N ALA A 215 7.77 -5.51 21.27
CA ALA A 215 7.88 -6.98 21.23
C ALA A 215 6.51 -7.63 21.01
N MET A 216 5.47 -7.15 21.70
CA MET A 216 4.09 -7.61 21.52
C MET A 216 3.59 -7.32 20.09
N ALA A 217 3.75 -6.09 19.62
CA ALA A 217 3.39 -5.69 18.27
C ALA A 217 4.09 -6.58 17.22
N ASN A 218 5.41 -6.77 17.35
CA ASN A 218 6.17 -7.63 16.44
C ASN A 218 5.67 -9.07 16.45
N LYS A 219 5.32 -9.64 17.60
CA LYS A 219 4.76 -10.99 17.71
C LYS A 219 3.42 -11.10 16.99
N THR A 220 2.53 -10.12 17.21
CA THR A 220 1.20 -10.09 16.60
C THR A 220 1.28 -9.91 15.09
N PHE A 221 2.02 -8.91 14.61
CA PHE A 221 2.16 -8.64 13.17
C PHE A 221 2.89 -9.76 12.44
N SER A 222 3.97 -10.31 13.01
CA SER A 222 4.68 -11.45 12.39
C SER A 222 3.81 -12.70 12.31
N GLY A 223 2.99 -12.96 13.34
CA GLY A 223 2.00 -14.04 13.34
C GLY A 223 0.93 -13.85 12.28
N TYR A 224 0.37 -12.62 12.18
CA TYR A 224 -0.63 -12.27 11.18
C TYR A 224 -0.09 -12.43 9.75
N ILE A 225 1.05 -11.84 9.44
CA ILE A 225 1.66 -11.93 8.10
C ILE A 225 2.02 -13.38 7.77
N GLY A 226 2.55 -14.15 8.75
CA GLY A 226 2.84 -15.57 8.56
C GLY A 226 1.58 -16.37 8.24
N GLY A 227 0.49 -16.13 8.96
CA GLY A 227 -0.82 -16.74 8.69
C GLY A 227 -1.35 -16.36 7.30
N GLN A 228 -1.27 -15.09 6.94
CA GLN A 228 -1.72 -14.61 5.62
C GLN A 228 -0.92 -15.22 4.45
N LEU A 229 0.39 -15.43 4.63
CA LEU A 229 1.20 -16.12 3.62
C LEU A 229 0.80 -17.59 3.44
N VAL A 230 0.51 -18.29 4.54
CA VAL A 230 0.01 -19.68 4.49
C VAL A 230 -1.36 -19.73 3.84
N ASP A 231 -2.27 -18.83 4.23
CA ASP A 231 -3.61 -18.74 3.65
C ASP A 231 -3.56 -18.47 2.14
N ALA A 232 -2.73 -17.52 1.69
CA ALA A 232 -2.54 -17.23 0.26
C ALA A 232 -2.04 -18.45 -0.54
N VAL A 233 -1.14 -19.26 0.04
CA VAL A 233 -0.68 -20.52 -0.60
C VAL A 233 -1.80 -21.55 -0.65
N LEU A 234 -2.57 -21.70 0.42
CA LEU A 234 -3.68 -22.67 0.49
C LEU A 234 -4.78 -22.29 -0.52
N VAL A 235 -5.28 -21.05 -0.46
CA VAL A 235 -6.34 -20.58 -1.37
C VAL A 235 -5.86 -20.59 -2.83
N GLY A 236 -4.62 -20.16 -3.08
CA GLY A 236 -4.04 -20.20 -4.42
C GLY A 236 -3.93 -21.62 -4.97
N SER A 237 -3.49 -22.60 -4.15
CA SER A 237 -3.39 -23.99 -4.57
C SER A 237 -4.76 -24.65 -4.76
N GLU A 238 -5.73 -24.36 -3.90
CA GLU A 238 -7.12 -24.82 -4.03
C GLU A 238 -7.75 -24.32 -5.31
N THR A 239 -7.66 -23.00 -5.56
CA THR A 239 -8.19 -22.38 -6.78
C THR A 239 -7.52 -22.96 -8.04
N PHE A 240 -6.20 -23.18 -8.01
CA PHE A 240 -5.47 -23.78 -9.13
C PHE A 240 -5.96 -25.20 -9.41
N VAL A 241 -6.13 -26.03 -8.37
CA VAL A 241 -6.63 -27.41 -8.53
C VAL A 241 -8.05 -27.41 -9.07
N LEU A 242 -8.93 -26.53 -8.56
CA LEU A 242 -10.30 -26.41 -9.07
C LEU A 242 -10.33 -26.01 -10.54
N MET A 243 -9.52 -25.03 -10.95
CA MET A 243 -9.42 -24.61 -12.37
C MET A 243 -8.84 -25.69 -13.29
N LEU A 244 -8.13 -26.67 -12.75
CA LEU A 244 -7.55 -27.77 -13.53
C LEU A 244 -8.55 -28.90 -13.71
N LEU A 245 -9.57 -28.99 -12.81
CA LEU A 245 -10.63 -30.00 -12.84
C LEU A 245 -11.85 -29.57 -13.67
N PHE A 246 -12.06 -28.28 -13.90
CA PHE A 246 -13.14 -27.69 -14.66
C PHE A 246 -12.63 -26.99 -15.93
#